data_d3818e80171ba06fa68b80b0b7b8ef14
#
_entry.id   d3818e80171ba06fa68b80b0b7b8ef14
#
_cell.length_a   1.000
_cell.length_b   1.000
_cell.length_c   1.000
_cell.angle_alpha   90.00
_cell.angle_beta   90.00
_cell.angle_gamma   90.00
#
_symmetry.space_group_name_H-M   'P 1'
#
loop_
_entity.id
_entity.type
_entity.pdbx_description
1 polymer ?
#
loop_
_entity_poly.entity_id
_entity_poly.type
_entity_poly.pdbx_seq_one_letter_code
_entity_poly.pdbx_strand_id
1 'polypeptide(L)'
;MSVVITVDRLRLFARHGVMEQERRVGNEFEVSLRITYPLDVTRDSIDATLNYAEAVDVVREVMAEPSQLLEHVAWRVSEALRRRFPAIEAIETTIVKLRPPIEGAELAGVGVTYSWP
;
A
#
# COMPACT_ATOMS: atom_id res chain seq x y z
N MET A 1 -19.74 -14.69 -3.67
CA MET A 1 -19.63 -13.74 -2.55
C MET A 1 -18.27 -13.09 -2.54
N SER A 2 -18.22 -11.83 -2.19
CA SER A 2 -16.97 -11.10 -2.03
C SER A 2 -17.01 -10.27 -0.77
N VAL A 3 -15.82 -10.03 -0.21
CA VAL A 3 -15.63 -9.12 0.92
C VAL A 3 -14.63 -8.05 0.54
N VAL A 4 -14.65 -6.93 1.26
CA VAL A 4 -13.61 -5.92 1.16
C VAL A 4 -12.76 -5.99 2.41
N ILE A 5 -11.49 -6.29 2.24
CA ILE A 5 -10.51 -6.33 3.33
C ILE A 5 -9.77 -4.99 3.29
N THR A 6 -9.76 -4.30 4.42
CA THR A 6 -9.15 -2.99 4.54
C THR A 6 -7.94 -3.06 5.47
N VAL A 7 -6.80 -2.56 5.00
CA VAL A 7 -5.65 -2.25 5.85
C VAL A 7 -5.62 -0.73 5.95
N ASP A 8 -5.79 -0.20 7.15
CA ASP A 8 -5.98 1.23 7.35
C ASP A 8 -4.73 1.86 7.94
N ARG A 9 -4.08 2.70 7.15
CA ARG A 9 -2.95 3.55 7.54
C ARG A 9 -1.81 2.80 8.22
N LEU A 10 -1.30 1.78 7.54
CA LEU A 10 -0.07 1.11 7.98
C LEU A 10 1.09 2.10 7.87
N ARG A 11 1.68 2.45 9.01
CA ARG A 11 2.78 3.42 9.04
C ARG A 11 4.12 2.72 8.86
N LEU A 12 4.91 3.25 7.92
CA LEU A 12 6.22 2.71 7.57
C LEU A 12 7.20 3.84 7.32
N PHE A 13 8.44 3.65 7.74
CA PHE A 13 9.53 4.50 7.28
C PHE A 13 10.02 3.96 5.94
N ALA A 14 10.20 4.85 4.96
CA ALA A 14 10.64 4.46 3.62
C ALA A 14 11.39 5.61 2.96
N ARG A 15 11.96 5.34 1.79
CA ARG A 15 12.89 6.25 1.12
C ARG A 15 12.44 6.59 -0.30
N HIS A 16 11.15 6.92 -0.44
CA HIS A 16 10.58 7.29 -1.73
C HIS A 16 10.62 8.79 -1.92
N GLY A 17 11.02 9.26 -3.08
CA GLY A 17 11.00 10.67 -3.42
C GLY A 17 11.74 10.95 -4.69
N VAL A 18 11.36 12.05 -5.37
CA VAL A 18 12.00 12.49 -6.61
C VAL A 18 13.42 12.99 -6.34
N MET A 19 13.62 13.71 -5.24
CA MET A 19 14.94 14.24 -4.89
C MET A 19 15.80 13.17 -4.24
N GLU A 20 17.07 13.15 -4.61
CA GLU A 20 18.04 12.21 -4.01
C GLU A 20 18.06 12.32 -2.48
N GLN A 21 17.97 13.54 -1.94
CA GLN A 21 17.98 13.76 -0.51
C GLN A 21 16.80 13.04 0.19
N GLU A 22 15.61 13.04 -0.42
CA GLU A 22 14.45 12.33 0.10
C GLU A 22 14.72 10.83 0.19
N ARG A 23 15.36 10.27 -0.82
CA ARG A 23 15.70 8.85 -0.86
C ARG A 23 16.81 8.49 0.13
N ARG A 24 17.66 9.45 0.46
CA ARG A 24 18.76 9.24 1.41
C ARG A 24 18.30 9.40 2.86
N VAL A 25 17.50 10.42 3.14
CA VAL A 25 17.03 10.74 4.50
C VAL A 25 15.82 9.90 4.88
N GLY A 26 14.91 9.70 3.93
CA GLY A 26 13.67 8.97 4.18
C GLY A 26 12.57 9.83 4.80
N ASN A 27 11.41 9.21 4.97
CA ASN A 27 10.23 9.86 5.57
C ASN A 27 9.28 8.80 6.12
N GLU A 28 8.29 9.24 6.87
CA GLU A 28 7.18 8.40 7.26
C GLU A 28 6.12 8.37 6.17
N PHE A 29 5.62 7.16 5.90
CA PHE A 29 4.56 6.93 4.93
C PHE A 29 3.43 6.17 5.59
N GLU A 30 2.23 6.36 5.08
CA GLU A 30 1.08 5.52 5.43
C GLU A 30 0.59 4.79 4.18
N VAL A 31 0.37 3.50 4.31
CA VAL A 31 -0.17 2.66 3.24
C VAL A 31 -1.53 2.15 3.67
N SER A 32 -2.54 2.42 2.85
CA SER A 32 -3.88 1.91 3.05
C SER A 32 -4.29 1.07 1.85
N LEU A 33 -4.97 -0.05 2.13
CA LEU A 33 -5.42 -0.98 1.10
C LEU A 33 -6.92 -1.21 1.24
N ARG A 34 -7.61 -1.30 0.10
CA ARG A 34 -8.96 -1.85 0.02
C ARG A 34 -8.93 -2.98 -1.00
N ILE A 35 -9.10 -4.20 -0.54
CA ILE A 35 -8.96 -5.39 -1.36
C ILE A 35 -10.29 -6.11 -1.44
N THR A 36 -10.85 -6.22 -2.65
CA THR A 36 -12.04 -7.03 -2.91
C THR A 36 -11.58 -8.45 -3.19
N TYR A 37 -12.07 -9.37 -2.36
CA TYR A 37 -11.61 -10.75 -2.38
C TYR A 37 -12.81 -11.71 -2.35
N PRO A 38 -12.79 -12.77 -3.17
CA PRO A 38 -13.86 -13.77 -3.14
C PRO A 38 -13.79 -14.59 -1.84
N LEU A 39 -14.91 -14.71 -1.16
CA LEU A 39 -14.97 -15.45 0.10
C LEU A 39 -16.38 -15.96 0.32
N ASP A 40 -16.49 -17.25 0.62
CA ASP A 40 -17.70 -17.80 1.19
C ASP A 40 -17.70 -17.47 2.70
N VAL A 41 -18.46 -16.44 3.07
CA VAL A 41 -18.46 -15.91 4.44
C VAL A 41 -19.09 -16.87 5.45
N THR A 42 -19.71 -17.95 4.98
CA THR A 42 -20.24 -18.98 5.88
C THR A 42 -19.16 -19.93 6.39
N ARG A 43 -17.97 -19.90 5.81
CA ARG A 43 -16.82 -20.71 6.24
C ARG A 43 -15.94 -19.89 7.18
N ASP A 44 -15.63 -20.49 8.31
CA ASP A 44 -14.76 -19.87 9.33
C ASP A 44 -13.38 -20.55 9.30
N SER A 45 -12.60 -20.20 8.25
CA SER A 45 -11.26 -20.78 8.05
C SER A 45 -10.36 -19.77 7.39
N ILE A 46 -9.16 -19.60 7.95
CA ILE A 46 -8.13 -18.73 7.38
C ILE A 46 -7.73 -19.16 5.96
N ASP A 47 -7.84 -20.43 5.65
CA ASP A 47 -7.50 -20.95 4.32
C ASP A 47 -8.46 -20.47 3.23
N ALA A 48 -9.65 -20.00 3.62
CA ALA A 48 -10.67 -19.56 2.67
C ALA A 48 -10.47 -18.09 2.25
N THR A 49 -9.63 -17.34 2.93
CA THR A 49 -9.49 -15.90 2.74
C THR A 49 -8.04 -15.46 2.53
N LEU A 50 -7.87 -14.19 2.20
CA LEU A 50 -6.56 -13.55 2.18
C LEU A 50 -6.12 -13.26 3.62
N ASN A 51 -4.95 -13.76 4.00
CA ASN A 51 -4.37 -13.48 5.30
C ASN A 51 -3.75 -12.08 5.28
N TYR A 52 -4.37 -11.13 5.99
CA TYR A 52 -3.89 -9.74 5.97
C TYR A 52 -2.50 -9.56 6.60
N ALA A 53 -2.08 -10.43 7.50
CA ALA A 53 -0.72 -10.38 8.03
C ALA A 53 0.32 -10.64 6.93
N GLU A 54 0.04 -11.59 6.03
CA GLU A 54 0.89 -11.83 4.86
C GLU A 54 0.84 -10.65 3.89
N ALA A 55 -0.32 -10.02 3.72
CA ALA A 55 -0.44 -8.82 2.89
C ALA A 55 0.42 -7.68 3.42
N VAL A 56 0.43 -7.48 4.73
CA VAL A 56 1.29 -6.48 5.39
C VAL A 56 2.77 -6.77 5.14
N ASP A 57 3.17 -8.03 5.21
CA ASP A 57 4.56 -8.42 4.94
C ASP A 57 4.96 -8.10 3.49
N VAL A 58 4.08 -8.35 2.53
CA VAL A 58 4.33 -7.98 1.12
C VAL A 58 4.52 -6.47 0.99
N VAL A 59 3.67 -5.67 1.63
CA VAL A 59 3.80 -4.22 1.62
C VAL A 59 5.15 -3.77 2.18
N ARG A 60 5.56 -4.34 3.30
CA ARG A 60 6.86 -4.02 3.91
C ARG A 60 8.02 -4.29 2.96
N GLU A 61 8.00 -5.42 2.28
CA GLU A 61 9.06 -5.77 1.33
C GLU A 61 9.11 -4.78 0.17
N VAL A 62 7.96 -4.44 -0.41
CA VAL A 62 7.89 -3.48 -1.52
C VAL A 62 8.37 -2.10 -1.08
N MET A 63 7.92 -1.64 0.08
CA MET A 63 8.25 -0.31 0.58
C MET A 63 9.73 -0.14 0.92
N ALA A 64 10.45 -1.24 1.17
CA ALA A 64 11.88 -1.20 1.48
C ALA A 64 12.72 -0.78 0.28
N GLU A 65 12.24 -0.95 -0.94
CA GLU A 65 12.93 -0.54 -2.16
C GLU A 65 12.48 0.84 -2.60
N PRO A 66 13.39 1.82 -2.75
CA PRO A 66 13.02 3.19 -3.10
C PRO A 66 12.43 3.33 -4.51
N SER A 67 11.47 4.23 -4.64
CA SER A 67 10.96 4.71 -5.92
C SER A 67 10.95 6.24 -5.90
N GLN A 68 10.97 6.86 -7.08
CA GLN A 68 10.90 8.31 -7.17
C GLN A 68 9.47 8.81 -6.99
N LEU A 69 8.49 8.11 -7.58
CA LEU A 69 7.10 8.54 -7.60
C LEU A 69 6.25 7.70 -6.67
N LEU A 70 5.37 8.32 -5.89
CA LEU A 70 4.40 7.62 -5.06
C LEU A 70 3.44 6.78 -5.91
N GLU A 71 3.09 7.27 -7.10
CA GLU A 71 2.25 6.55 -8.07
C GLU A 71 2.89 5.22 -8.45
N HIS A 72 4.20 5.22 -8.65
CA HIS A 72 4.93 3.99 -9.00
C HIS A 72 4.97 3.03 -7.81
N VAL A 73 5.19 3.55 -6.59
CA VAL A 73 5.15 2.72 -5.38
C VAL A 73 3.78 2.07 -5.23
N ALA A 74 2.71 2.83 -5.41
CA ALA A 74 1.35 2.31 -5.29
C ALA A 74 1.10 1.18 -6.30
N TRP A 75 1.58 1.35 -7.53
CA TRP A 75 1.51 0.30 -8.55
C TRP A 75 2.32 -0.93 -8.15
N ARG A 76 3.54 -0.76 -7.65
CA ARG A 76 4.39 -1.88 -7.22
C ARG A 76 3.75 -2.67 -6.08
N VAL A 77 3.16 -1.98 -5.11
CA VAL A 77 2.43 -2.64 -4.02
C VAL A 77 1.26 -3.45 -4.56
N SER A 78 0.46 -2.85 -5.42
CA SER A 78 -0.69 -3.51 -6.05
C SER A 78 -0.27 -4.76 -6.82
N GLU A 79 0.76 -4.64 -7.67
CA GLU A 79 1.25 -5.76 -8.46
C GLU A 79 1.78 -6.91 -7.59
N ALA A 80 2.53 -6.59 -6.54
CA ALA A 80 3.09 -7.60 -5.64
C ALA A 80 1.98 -8.35 -4.91
N LEU A 81 0.95 -7.63 -4.45
CA LEU A 81 -0.20 -8.24 -3.78
C LEU A 81 -0.98 -9.14 -4.74
N ARG A 82 -1.19 -8.69 -5.98
CA ARG A 82 -1.90 -9.49 -6.99
C ARG A 82 -1.15 -10.76 -7.38
N ARG A 83 0.18 -10.72 -7.40
CA ARG A 83 0.99 -11.92 -7.64
C ARG A 83 0.90 -12.90 -6.47
N ARG A 84 0.95 -12.37 -5.25
CA ARG A 84 0.90 -13.21 -4.05
C ARG A 84 -0.50 -13.78 -3.82
N PHE A 85 -1.54 -13.02 -4.17
CA PHE A 85 -2.93 -13.39 -3.99
C PHE A 85 -3.70 -13.24 -5.29
N PRO A 86 -3.56 -14.21 -6.21
CA PRO A 86 -4.12 -14.06 -7.56
C PRO A 86 -5.64 -14.04 -7.61
N ALA A 87 -6.33 -14.40 -6.53
CA ALA A 87 -7.79 -14.33 -6.46
C ALA A 87 -8.32 -12.92 -6.21
N ILE A 88 -7.46 -11.92 -5.96
CA ILE A 88 -7.89 -10.53 -5.79
C ILE A 88 -8.70 -10.08 -7.00
N GLU A 89 -9.91 -9.58 -6.74
CA GLU A 89 -10.82 -9.09 -7.79
C GLU A 89 -10.64 -7.61 -8.08
N ALA A 90 -10.29 -6.83 -7.06
CA ALA A 90 -10.02 -5.40 -7.18
C ALA A 90 -9.16 -4.98 -6.00
N ILE A 91 -8.35 -3.94 -6.19
CA ILE A 91 -7.52 -3.40 -5.13
C ILE A 91 -7.32 -1.90 -5.35
N GLU A 92 -7.50 -1.14 -4.27
CA GLU A 92 -7.10 0.27 -4.20
C GLU A 92 -5.93 0.37 -3.24
N THR A 93 -4.86 0.99 -3.68
CA THR A 93 -3.65 1.20 -2.89
C THR A 93 -3.42 2.69 -2.73
N THR A 94 -3.42 3.17 -1.49
CA THR A 94 -3.18 4.58 -1.16
C THR A 94 -1.86 4.70 -0.42
N ILE A 95 -0.97 5.56 -0.92
CA ILE A 95 0.32 5.86 -0.31
C ILE A 95 0.31 7.36 0.06
N VAL A 96 0.54 7.66 1.32
CA VAL A 96 0.62 9.04 1.81
C VAL A 96 2.01 9.30 2.38
N LYS A 97 2.65 10.36 1.90
CA LYS A 97 3.89 10.90 2.47
C LYS A 97 3.50 11.91 3.53
N LEU A 98 3.91 11.68 4.79
CA LEU A 98 3.40 12.46 5.91
C LEU A 98 4.07 13.81 6.07
N ARG A 99 5.24 14.05 5.67
CA ARG A 99 5.91 15.35 5.80
C ARG A 99 6.58 15.71 4.48
N PRO A 100 5.77 16.06 3.48
CA PRO A 100 6.34 16.40 2.19
C PRO A 100 7.21 17.64 2.32
N PRO A 101 8.41 17.66 1.69
CA PRO A 101 9.33 18.81 1.79
C PRO A 101 8.88 19.92 0.86
N ILE A 102 7.77 20.57 1.17
CA ILE A 102 7.24 21.70 0.41
C ILE A 102 7.42 22.95 1.25
N GLU A 103 8.36 23.80 0.84
CA GLU A 103 8.65 25.02 1.54
C GLU A 103 7.45 25.96 1.55
N GLY A 104 7.16 26.54 2.73
CA GLY A 104 6.07 27.51 2.89
C GLY A 104 4.69 26.91 2.99
N ALA A 105 4.56 25.57 3.01
CA ALA A 105 3.28 24.91 3.13
C ALA A 105 3.22 24.01 4.36
N GLU A 106 2.10 24.07 5.07
CA GLU A 106 1.79 23.12 6.16
C GLU A 106 0.75 22.13 5.65
N LEU A 107 1.13 20.85 5.59
CA LEU A 107 0.27 19.77 5.09
C LEU A 107 0.35 18.58 6.02
N ALA A 108 -0.79 17.93 6.25
CA ALA A 108 -0.80 16.65 6.96
C ALA A 108 -0.11 15.55 6.15
N GLY A 109 -0.19 15.66 4.83
CA GLY A 109 0.45 14.72 3.94
C GLY A 109 0.06 14.97 2.49
N VAL A 110 0.75 14.28 1.60
CA VAL A 110 0.41 14.22 0.16
C VAL A 110 0.29 12.75 -0.20
N GLY A 111 -0.78 12.39 -0.87
CA GLY A 111 -1.02 10.99 -1.19
C GLY A 111 -1.50 10.77 -2.60
N VAL A 112 -1.38 9.51 -3.02
CA VAL A 112 -1.89 9.01 -4.29
C VAL A 112 -2.69 7.74 -4.03
N THR A 113 -3.68 7.49 -4.85
CA THR A 113 -4.41 6.23 -4.85
C THR A 113 -4.36 5.63 -6.25
N TYR A 114 -3.92 4.39 -6.34
CA TYR A 114 -3.94 3.61 -7.57
C TYR A 114 -4.97 2.51 -7.43
N SER A 115 -5.85 2.38 -8.43
CA SER A 115 -6.90 1.38 -8.44
C SER A 115 -6.67 0.36 -9.56
N TRP A 116 -6.84 -0.93 -9.21
CA TRP A 116 -6.87 -2.02 -10.17
C TRP A 116 -8.12 -2.87 -9.95
N PRO A 117 -8.88 -3.25 -10.96
CA PRO A 117 -8.91 -2.70 -12.30
C PRO A 117 -9.30 -1.26 -12.35
#